data_8160b2277027517585bdedd90f24b9a1
#
_entry.id   8160b2277027517585bdedd90f24b9a1
#
_cell.length_a   1.000
_cell.length_b   1.000
_cell.length_c   1.000
_cell.angle_alpha   90.00
_cell.angle_beta   90.00
_cell.angle_gamma   90.00
#
_symmetry.space_group_name_H-M   'P 1'
#
loop_
_entity.id
_entity.type
_entity.pdbx_description
1 polymer ?
#
loop_
_entity_poly.entity_id
_entity_poly.type
_entity_poly.pdbx_seq_one_letter_code
_entity_poly.pdbx_strand_id
1 'polypeptide(L)'
;MEWSSPQRFTLNRTSVLRHAPEESGVYGLCSADQWIYIGHSSSVRKALLEYLRGQMPYVLQWQPRHFMFEVLPYKQRIARQKVLVTHYQPTCNRKVNSSTGSS
;
A
#
# COMPACT_ATOMS: atom_id res chain seq x y z
N MET A 1 7.14 -9.68 11.32
CA MET A 1 6.77 -9.67 9.90
C MET A 1 5.51 -8.88 9.63
N GLU A 2 4.58 -8.92 10.54
CA GLU A 2 3.31 -8.22 10.36
C GLU A 2 3.49 -6.72 10.47
N TRP A 3 2.42 -6.00 10.13
CA TRP A 3 2.40 -4.56 10.30
C TRP A 3 2.65 -4.19 11.76
N SER A 4 3.51 -3.21 11.96
CA SER A 4 3.79 -2.75 13.33
C SER A 4 2.62 -1.98 13.92
N SER A 5 1.77 -1.44 13.07
CA SER A 5 0.59 -0.69 13.49
C SER A 5 -0.62 -1.24 12.71
N PRO A 6 -1.36 -2.19 13.30
CA PRO A 6 -2.39 -2.92 12.55
C PRO A 6 -3.69 -2.16 12.33
N GLN A 7 -3.76 -0.91 12.75
CA GLN A 7 -5.00 -0.14 12.60
C GLN A 7 -5.31 0.12 11.13
N ARG A 8 -6.55 -0.18 10.73
CA ARG A 8 -7.04 0.05 9.38
C ARG A 8 -7.87 1.32 9.34
N PHE A 9 -7.65 2.11 8.29
CA PHE A 9 -8.41 3.34 8.06
C PHE A 9 -9.22 3.19 6.79
N THR A 10 -10.40 3.81 6.77
CA THR A 10 -11.24 3.81 5.59
C THR A 10 -10.51 4.50 4.43
N LEU A 11 -10.56 3.90 3.25
CA LEU A 11 -9.84 4.43 2.10
C LEU A 11 -10.72 5.43 1.36
N ASN A 12 -10.64 6.68 1.77
CA ASN A 12 -11.27 7.80 1.08
C ASN A 12 -10.45 9.06 1.34
N ARG A 13 -10.75 10.11 0.60
CA ARG A 13 -9.95 11.33 0.66
C ARG A 13 -9.91 11.94 2.07
N THR A 14 -11.06 12.03 2.72
CA THR A 14 -11.12 12.62 4.07
C THR A 14 -10.25 11.85 5.05
N SER A 15 -10.35 10.55 5.04
CA SER A 15 -9.59 9.69 5.94
C SER A 15 -8.09 9.78 5.66
N VAL A 16 -7.72 9.78 4.36
CA VAL A 16 -6.32 9.90 3.98
C VAL A 16 -5.74 11.22 4.47
N LEU A 17 -6.47 12.32 4.28
CA LEU A 17 -5.98 13.63 4.72
C LEU A 17 -5.89 13.72 6.24
N ARG A 18 -6.73 12.98 6.95
CA ARG A 18 -6.73 13.00 8.41
C ARG A 18 -5.63 12.14 9.01
N HIS A 19 -5.37 10.97 8.42
CA HIS A 19 -4.54 9.95 9.07
C HIS A 19 -3.20 9.68 8.38
N ALA A 20 -3.12 9.80 7.08
CA ALA A 20 -1.90 9.45 6.36
C ALA A 20 -0.90 10.62 6.41
N PRO A 21 0.33 10.36 6.87
CA PRO A 21 1.33 11.42 7.00
C PRO A 21 2.02 11.74 5.69
N GLU A 22 2.54 12.97 5.59
CA GLU A 22 3.38 13.37 4.46
C GLU A 22 4.83 12.95 4.74
N GLU A 23 5.02 11.66 4.99
CA GLU A 23 6.32 11.13 5.37
C GLU A 23 6.61 9.86 4.59
N SER A 24 7.90 9.56 4.47
CA SER A 24 8.37 8.35 3.83
C SER A 24 7.86 7.12 4.58
N GLY A 25 7.47 6.09 3.84
CA GLY A 25 7.03 4.87 4.47
C GLY A 25 6.48 3.85 3.49
N VAL A 26 5.86 2.82 4.06
CA VAL A 26 5.15 1.80 3.31
C VAL A 26 3.66 1.92 3.62
N TYR A 27 2.84 1.50 2.66
CA TYR A 27 1.40 1.53 2.83
C TYR A 27 0.79 0.28 2.22
N GLY A 28 -0.37 -0.11 2.73
CA GLY A 28 -1.08 -1.26 2.22
C GLY A 28 -2.53 -0.94 1.95
N LEU A 29 -3.07 -1.52 0.88
CA LEU A 29 -4.46 -1.38 0.49
C LEU A 29 -5.13 -2.74 0.60
N CYS A 30 -6.28 -2.80 1.26
CA CYS A 30 -6.94 -4.07 1.51
C CYS A 30 -8.46 -3.94 1.51
N SER A 31 -9.13 -5.07 1.32
CA SER A 31 -10.55 -5.20 1.59
C SER A 31 -10.71 -5.94 2.92
N ALA A 32 -11.95 -6.30 3.28
CA ALA A 32 -12.20 -6.91 4.59
C ALA A 32 -11.34 -8.14 4.85
N ASP A 33 -11.11 -8.96 3.82
CA ASP A 33 -10.46 -10.25 3.98
C ASP A 33 -9.33 -10.50 3.00
N GLN A 34 -8.84 -9.46 2.32
CA GLN A 34 -7.85 -9.67 1.27
C GLN A 34 -6.87 -8.49 1.20
N TRP A 35 -5.58 -8.80 1.17
CA TRP A 35 -4.55 -7.82 0.88
C TRP A 35 -4.46 -7.63 -0.62
N ILE A 36 -4.52 -6.39 -1.07
CA ILE A 36 -4.57 -6.10 -2.50
C ILE A 36 -3.25 -5.56 -3.01
N TYR A 37 -2.64 -4.61 -2.31
CA TYR A 37 -1.40 -4.00 -2.76
C TYR A 37 -0.63 -3.44 -1.58
N ILE A 38 0.70 -3.61 -1.60
CA ILE A 38 1.60 -2.99 -0.63
C ILE A 38 2.66 -2.24 -1.41
N GLY A 39 2.77 -0.93 -1.14
CA GLY A 39 3.72 -0.08 -1.82
C GLY A 39 4.56 0.73 -0.85
N HIS A 40 5.49 1.50 -1.40
CA HIS A 40 6.28 2.44 -0.61
C HIS A 40 6.33 3.77 -1.32
N SER A 41 6.61 4.83 -0.57
CA SER A 41 6.62 6.16 -1.14
C SER A 41 7.43 7.12 -0.26
N SER A 42 7.92 8.18 -0.86
CA SER A 42 8.52 9.28 -0.09
C SER A 42 7.45 10.08 0.66
N SER A 43 6.19 9.94 0.27
CA SER A 43 5.07 10.53 0.99
C SER A 43 3.89 9.56 0.92
N VAL A 44 3.58 8.94 2.06
CA VAL A 44 2.45 8.01 2.13
C VAL A 44 1.16 8.70 1.71
N ARG A 45 0.93 9.92 2.21
CA ARG A 45 -0.28 10.67 1.86
C ARG A 45 -0.40 10.90 0.36
N LYS A 46 0.69 11.35 -0.26
CA LYS A 46 0.67 11.64 -1.69
C LYS A 46 0.36 10.38 -2.50
N ALA A 47 0.97 9.26 -2.14
CA ALA A 47 0.74 8.01 -2.85
C ALA A 47 -0.73 7.59 -2.77
N LEU A 48 -1.33 7.71 -1.59
CA LEU A 48 -2.73 7.34 -1.41
C LEU A 48 -3.67 8.28 -2.16
N LEU A 49 -3.35 9.58 -2.18
CA LEU A 49 -4.15 10.53 -2.95
C LEU A 49 -4.06 10.26 -4.45
N GLU A 50 -2.88 9.89 -4.93
CA GLU A 50 -2.72 9.53 -6.35
C GLU A 50 -3.52 8.30 -6.68
N TYR A 51 -3.54 7.30 -5.79
CA TYR A 51 -4.39 6.14 -6.00
C TYR A 51 -5.85 6.56 -6.12
N LEU A 52 -6.33 7.44 -5.24
CA LEU A 52 -7.72 7.88 -5.25
C LEU A 52 -8.08 8.67 -6.52
N ARG A 53 -7.09 9.23 -7.20
CA ARG A 53 -7.28 9.90 -8.49
C ARG A 53 -7.31 8.93 -9.66
N GLY A 54 -7.19 7.62 -9.41
CA GLY A 54 -7.27 6.63 -10.45
C GLY A 54 -5.95 6.33 -11.15
N GLN A 55 -4.83 6.64 -10.51
CA GLN A 55 -3.52 6.45 -11.16
C GLN A 55 -3.00 5.02 -11.09
N MET A 56 -3.73 4.14 -10.42
CA MET A 56 -3.36 2.72 -10.34
C MET A 56 -4.58 1.87 -10.68
N PRO A 57 -4.98 1.88 -11.96
CA PRO A 57 -6.21 1.18 -12.35
C PRO A 57 -6.16 -0.33 -12.08
N TYR A 58 -4.97 -0.94 -12.15
CA TYR A 58 -4.87 -2.37 -11.87
C TYR A 58 -5.13 -2.70 -10.40
N VAL A 59 -4.95 -1.73 -9.52
CA VAL A 59 -5.30 -1.90 -8.11
C VAL A 59 -6.76 -1.50 -7.87
N LEU A 60 -7.20 -0.44 -8.53
CA LEU A 60 -8.53 0.10 -8.37
C LEU A 60 -9.61 -0.94 -8.69
N GLN A 61 -9.38 -1.79 -9.70
CA GLN A 61 -10.37 -2.80 -10.09
C GLN A 61 -10.70 -3.79 -8.98
N TRP A 62 -9.80 -3.94 -7.99
CA TRP A 62 -10.03 -4.83 -6.87
C TRP A 62 -10.78 -4.16 -5.73
N GLN A 63 -11.05 -2.86 -5.86
CA GLN A 63 -11.88 -2.08 -4.94
C GLN A 63 -11.43 -2.19 -3.48
N PRO A 64 -10.17 -1.83 -3.16
CA PRO A 64 -9.73 -1.80 -1.77
C PRO A 64 -10.57 -0.80 -0.96
N ARG A 65 -10.85 -1.13 0.27
CA ARG A 65 -11.70 -0.33 1.13
C ARG A 65 -10.97 0.29 2.31
N HIS A 66 -9.78 -0.21 2.62
CA HIS A 66 -9.02 0.24 3.79
C HIS A 66 -7.56 0.41 3.44
N PHE A 67 -6.87 1.24 4.22
CA PHE A 67 -5.42 1.37 4.09
C PHE A 67 -4.76 1.28 5.46
N MET A 68 -3.48 0.91 5.44
CA MET A 68 -2.59 0.91 6.59
C MET A 68 -1.25 1.49 6.15
N PHE A 69 -0.44 1.90 7.11
CA PHE A 69 0.88 2.43 6.76
C PHE A 69 1.85 2.30 7.93
N GLU A 70 3.15 2.41 7.60
CA GLU A 70 4.23 2.56 8.57
C GLU A 70 5.15 3.66 8.08
N VAL A 71 5.52 4.57 8.98
CA VAL A 71 6.48 5.63 8.67
C VAL A 71 7.88 5.05 8.80
N LEU A 72 8.68 5.15 7.75
CA LEU A 72 10.03 4.58 7.71
C LEU A 72 10.97 5.50 6.93
N PRO A 73 12.23 5.59 7.34
CA PRO A 73 13.21 6.33 6.55
C PRO A 73 13.37 5.75 5.16
N TYR A 74 13.82 6.58 4.24
CA TYR A 74 14.02 6.19 2.85
C TYR A 74 14.75 4.85 2.72
N LYS A 75 15.83 4.67 3.46
CA LYS A 75 16.67 3.48 3.30
C LYS A 75 15.98 2.19 3.73
N GLN A 76 14.94 2.28 4.54
CA GLN A 76 14.28 1.11 5.10
C GLN A 76 13.00 0.72 4.38
N ARG A 77 12.39 1.66 3.66
CA ARG A 77 11.05 1.41 3.16
C ARG A 77 11.00 0.33 2.07
N ILE A 78 12.02 0.25 1.22
CA ILE A 78 12.03 -0.76 0.15
C ILE A 78 12.18 -2.15 0.74
N ALA A 79 13.10 -2.31 1.69
CA ALA A 79 13.30 -3.60 2.35
C ALA A 79 12.04 -4.01 3.12
N ARG A 80 11.40 -3.07 3.80
CA ARG A 80 10.18 -3.36 4.55
C ARG A 80 9.05 -3.77 3.62
N GLN A 81 8.92 -3.11 2.48
CA GLN A 81 7.91 -3.49 1.49
C GLN A 81 8.10 -4.94 1.06
N LYS A 82 9.34 -5.35 0.80
CA LYS A 82 9.61 -6.72 0.38
C LYS A 82 9.21 -7.72 1.45
N VAL A 83 9.49 -7.42 2.71
CA VAL A 83 9.10 -8.28 3.82
C VAL A 83 7.58 -8.43 3.87
N LEU A 84 6.88 -7.32 3.80
CA LEU A 84 5.41 -7.34 3.89
C LEU A 84 4.78 -8.03 2.68
N VAL A 85 5.30 -7.79 1.50
CA VAL A 85 4.81 -8.46 0.28
C VAL A 85 5.01 -9.96 0.39
N THR A 86 6.17 -10.40 0.87
CA THR A 86 6.44 -11.82 1.04
C THR A 86 5.49 -12.44 2.04
N HIS A 87 5.24 -11.74 3.13
CA HIS A 87 4.39 -12.27 4.20
C HIS A 87 2.92 -12.35 3.79
N TYR A 88 2.39 -11.28 3.21
CA TYR A 88 0.96 -11.19 2.90
C TYR A 88 0.59 -11.60 1.49
N GLN A 89 1.55 -11.57 0.56
CA GLN A 89 1.35 -11.91 -0.84
C GLN A 89 0.12 -11.21 -1.45
N PRO A 90 0.12 -9.87 -1.47
CA PRO A 90 -1.04 -9.15 -1.98
C PRO A 90 -1.27 -9.46 -3.46
N THR A 91 -2.53 -9.45 -3.84
CA THR A 91 -2.94 -9.84 -5.19
C THR A 91 -2.20 -9.06 -6.29
N CYS A 92 -2.13 -7.75 -6.17
CA CYS A 92 -1.55 -6.92 -7.23
C CYS A 92 -0.03 -6.98 -7.25
N ASN A 93 0.61 -7.19 -6.11
CA ASN A 93 2.05 -7.33 -6.07
C ASN A 93 2.50 -8.62 -6.74
N ARG A 94 1.78 -9.70 -6.53
CA ARG A 94 2.11 -10.98 -7.17
C ARG A 94 1.95 -10.90 -8.68
N LYS A 95 0.91 -10.22 -9.13
CA LYS A 95 0.66 -10.06 -10.56
C LYS A 95 1.79 -9.29 -11.23
N VAL A 96 2.27 -8.24 -10.59
CA VAL A 96 3.37 -7.46 -11.11
C VAL A 96 4.62 -8.33 -11.25
N ASN A 97 4.91 -9.14 -10.23
CA ASN A 97 6.06 -10.04 -10.27
C ASN A 97 5.96 -11.02 -11.42
N SER A 98 4.80 -11.58 -11.65
CA SER A 98 4.59 -12.51 -12.76
C SER A 98 4.84 -11.85 -14.11
N SER A 99 4.35 -10.64 -14.28
CA SER A 99 4.55 -9.91 -15.52
C SER A 99 6.03 -9.66 -15.78
N THR A 100 6.75 -9.29 -14.75
CA THR A 100 8.17 -9.03 -14.86
C THR A 100 8.90 -10.28 -15.30
N GLY A 101 8.52 -11.43 -14.76
CA GLY A 101 9.17 -12.67 -15.10
C GLY A 101 9.03 -13.04 -16.56
N SER A 102 7.99 -12.59 -17.21
CA SER A 102 7.75 -12.95 -18.61
C SER A 102 8.44 -12.01 -19.57
N SER A 103 8.94 -10.92 -19.11
CA SER A 103 9.65 -9.99 -19.96
C SER A 103 11.16 -10.07 -19.81
#